data_e0b5bef6909a8572650464674fb287be
#
_entry.id   e0b5bef6909a8572650464674fb287be
#
_cell.length_a   1.000
_cell.length_b   1.000
_cell.length_c   1.000
_cell.angle_alpha   90.00
_cell.angle_beta   90.00
_cell.angle_gamma   90.00
#
_symmetry.space_group_name_H-M   'P 1'
#
loop_
_entity.id
_entity.type
_entity.pdbx_description
1 polymer ?
#
loop_
_entity_poly.entity_id
_entity_poly.type
_entity_poly.pdbx_seq_one_letter_code
_entity_poly.pdbx_strand_id
1 'polypeptide(L)'
;MEIEFYDFGKIVIDGKAYYRDLLITPSGIREGWWRRSSHELRAEDLKGFLEEGIEVAIVGTGRYGLMKVLPDAVQLLKGAASELMIERTAEACRAYNDRSKAKRTFAALHLTC
;
A
#
# COMPACT_ATOMS: atom_id res chain seq x y z
N MET A 1 -7.17 8.76 -9.04
CA MET A 1 -7.13 7.28 -8.96
C MET A 1 -8.04 6.83 -7.84
N GLU A 2 -8.92 5.89 -8.12
CA GLU A 2 -9.97 5.48 -7.18
C GLU A 2 -9.98 3.97 -7.04
N ILE A 3 -9.92 3.48 -5.78
CA ILE A 3 -10.10 2.06 -5.48
C ILE A 3 -11.60 1.83 -5.34
N GLU A 4 -12.17 1.07 -6.26
CA GLU A 4 -13.62 0.88 -6.37
C GLU A 4 -14.10 -0.37 -5.65
N PHE A 5 -13.23 -1.35 -5.49
CA PHE A 5 -13.59 -2.63 -4.89
C PHE A 5 -12.35 -3.31 -4.33
N TYR A 6 -12.50 -3.94 -3.18
CA TYR A 6 -11.49 -4.85 -2.64
C TYR A 6 -12.18 -6.03 -1.95
N ASP A 7 -11.72 -7.22 -2.24
CA ASP A 7 -12.00 -8.41 -1.46
C ASP A 7 -10.78 -9.32 -1.55
N PHE A 8 -10.77 -10.41 -0.79
CA PHE A 8 -9.64 -11.32 -0.73
C PHE A 8 -9.12 -11.66 -2.13
N GLY A 9 -7.86 -11.31 -2.39
CA GLY A 9 -7.20 -11.63 -3.64
C GLY A 9 -7.58 -10.81 -4.86
N LYS A 10 -8.42 -9.76 -4.69
CA LYS A 10 -8.85 -8.95 -5.84
C LYS A 10 -9.04 -7.50 -5.44
N ILE A 11 -8.55 -6.60 -6.28
CA ILE A 11 -8.78 -5.16 -6.12
C ILE A 11 -9.10 -4.57 -7.48
N VAL A 12 -10.05 -3.61 -7.51
CA VAL A 12 -10.39 -2.89 -8.74
C VAL A 12 -10.01 -1.43 -8.54
N ILE A 13 -9.19 -0.91 -9.45
CA ILE A 13 -8.72 0.47 -9.41
C ILE A 13 -8.97 1.10 -10.78
N ASP A 14 -9.72 2.20 -10.82
CA ASP A 14 -10.07 2.91 -12.06
C ASP A 14 -10.60 1.96 -13.12
N GLY A 15 -11.49 1.04 -12.72
CA GLY A 15 -12.13 0.11 -13.63
C GLY A 15 -11.32 -1.11 -14.03
N LYS A 16 -10.08 -1.25 -13.55
CA LYS A 16 -9.23 -2.39 -13.86
C LYS A 16 -9.05 -3.29 -12.64
N ALA A 17 -9.21 -4.60 -12.83
CA ALA A 17 -9.03 -5.59 -11.77
C ALA A 17 -7.57 -6.06 -11.71
N TYR A 18 -7.06 -6.19 -10.48
CA TYR A 18 -5.74 -6.73 -10.19
C TYR A 18 -5.89 -7.87 -9.20
N TYR A 19 -5.06 -8.90 -9.34
CA TYR A 19 -5.17 -10.13 -8.53
C TYR A 19 -3.90 -10.43 -7.75
N ARG A 20 -2.93 -9.52 -7.76
CA ARG A 20 -1.68 -9.64 -7.02
C ARG A 20 -1.44 -8.39 -6.20
N ASP A 21 -0.65 -8.55 -5.15
CA ASP A 21 -0.22 -7.41 -4.34
C ASP A 21 0.38 -6.34 -5.23
N LEU A 22 0.12 -5.09 -4.88
CA LEU A 22 0.58 -3.97 -5.70
C LEU A 22 0.91 -2.75 -4.86
N LEU A 23 1.63 -1.82 -5.48
CA LEU A 23 1.89 -0.51 -4.94
C LEU A 23 1.17 0.52 -5.78
N ILE A 24 0.63 1.54 -5.12
CA ILE A 24 0.15 2.74 -5.79
C ILE A 24 1.11 3.86 -5.41
N THR A 25 1.77 4.42 -6.42
CA THR A 25 2.69 5.55 -6.21
C THR A 25 2.10 6.80 -6.84
N PRO A 26 2.62 7.99 -6.53
CA PRO A 26 2.17 9.19 -7.25
C PRO A 26 2.33 9.10 -8.77
N SER A 27 3.25 8.26 -9.26
CA SER A 27 3.47 8.05 -10.70
C SER A 27 2.61 6.96 -11.31
N GLY A 28 1.90 6.16 -10.50
CA GLY A 28 1.02 5.11 -11.01
C GLY A 28 1.12 3.81 -10.23
N ILE A 29 0.53 2.76 -10.79
CA ILE A 29 0.44 1.44 -10.15
C ILE A 29 1.65 0.61 -10.52
N ARG A 30 2.22 -0.06 -9.51
CA ARG A 30 3.25 -1.08 -9.68
C ARG A 30 2.61 -2.43 -9.37
N GLU A 31 2.22 -3.11 -10.40
CA GLU A 31 1.55 -4.39 -10.34
C GLU A 31 2.55 -5.51 -10.07
N GLY A 32 2.10 -6.57 -9.40
CA GLY A 32 2.96 -7.71 -9.14
C GLY A 32 4.10 -7.41 -8.16
N TRP A 33 3.83 -6.60 -7.16
CA TRP A 33 4.83 -6.24 -6.16
C TRP A 33 5.21 -7.47 -5.35
N TRP A 34 6.50 -7.81 -5.41
CA TRP A 34 7.04 -8.98 -4.74
C TRP A 34 7.73 -8.61 -3.44
N ARG A 35 7.48 -9.38 -2.39
CA ARG A 35 8.19 -9.29 -1.13
C ARG A 35 8.91 -10.58 -0.85
N ARG A 36 10.01 -10.49 -0.12
CA ARG A 36 10.79 -11.64 0.31
C ARG A 36 9.96 -12.62 1.14
N SER A 37 9.08 -12.11 1.98
CA SER A 37 8.14 -12.92 2.77
C SER A 37 6.73 -12.40 2.56
N SER A 38 5.77 -13.29 2.38
CA SER A 38 4.37 -12.88 2.16
C SER A 38 3.75 -12.25 3.40
N HIS A 39 4.23 -12.59 4.59
CA HIS A 39 3.66 -12.11 5.84
C HIS A 39 4.51 -11.08 6.59
N GLU A 40 5.57 -10.59 5.95
CA GLU A 40 6.43 -9.56 6.55
C GLU A 40 6.80 -8.51 5.52
N LEU A 41 6.71 -7.25 5.91
CA LEU A 41 7.14 -6.13 5.09
C LEU A 41 8.43 -5.56 5.67
N ARG A 42 9.48 -5.57 4.86
CA ARG A 42 10.79 -5.05 5.21
C ARG A 42 11.10 -3.79 4.43
N ALA A 43 12.05 -3.00 4.90
CA ALA A 43 12.48 -1.82 4.17
C ALA A 43 12.95 -2.17 2.76
N GLU A 44 13.65 -3.29 2.60
CA GLU A 44 14.15 -3.71 1.28
C GLU A 44 13.03 -3.95 0.26
N ASP A 45 11.83 -4.29 0.72
CA ASP A 45 10.68 -4.51 -0.16
C ASP A 45 10.13 -3.21 -0.73
N LEU A 46 10.45 -2.08 -0.13
CA LEU A 46 9.96 -0.75 -0.50
C LEU A 46 11.01 0.11 -1.20
N LYS A 47 12.29 -0.29 -1.15
CA LYS A 47 13.37 0.48 -1.73
C LYS A 47 13.18 0.64 -3.24
N GLY A 48 13.37 1.87 -3.71
CA GLY A 48 13.21 2.19 -5.13
C GLY A 48 11.79 2.56 -5.53
N PHE A 49 10.81 2.41 -4.63
CA PHE A 49 9.42 2.74 -4.93
C PHE A 49 8.92 4.01 -4.24
N LEU A 50 9.65 4.51 -3.26
CA LEU A 50 9.23 5.69 -2.51
C LEU A 50 9.74 6.95 -3.21
N GLU A 51 8.81 7.66 -3.82
CA GLU A 51 9.12 8.88 -4.58
C GLU A 51 9.21 10.07 -3.63
N GLU A 52 9.89 11.12 -4.08
CA GLU A 52 9.96 12.35 -3.31
C GLU A 52 8.60 13.05 -3.23
N GLY A 53 8.36 13.72 -2.13
CA GLY A 53 7.16 14.51 -1.95
C GLY A 53 5.93 13.71 -1.54
N ILE A 54 6.09 12.45 -1.14
CA ILE A 54 4.98 11.68 -0.59
C ILE A 54 4.56 12.32 0.73
N GLU A 55 3.27 12.60 0.87
CA GLU A 55 2.71 13.19 2.07
C GLU A 55 2.08 12.13 2.98
N VAL A 56 1.47 11.11 2.38
CA VAL A 56 0.80 10.02 3.11
C VAL A 56 1.30 8.69 2.57
N ALA A 57 1.71 7.81 3.48
CA ALA A 57 2.03 6.41 3.16
C ALA A 57 1.01 5.51 3.85
N ILE A 58 0.42 4.60 3.09
CA ILE A 58 -0.60 3.69 3.59
C ILE A 58 -0.15 2.26 3.32
N VAL A 59 -0.27 1.40 4.33
CA VAL A 59 0.03 -0.02 4.19
C VAL A 59 -1.24 -0.81 4.50
N GLY A 60 -1.65 -1.64 3.55
CA GLY A 60 -2.73 -2.61 3.74
C GLY A 60 -2.13 -3.97 4.07
N THR A 61 -2.45 -4.48 5.26
CA THR A 61 -1.81 -5.67 5.83
C THR A 61 -2.53 -6.97 5.50
N GLY A 62 -3.49 -6.95 4.58
CA GLY A 62 -4.25 -8.12 4.17
C GLY A 62 -5.67 -8.09 4.67
N ARG A 63 -6.48 -9.02 4.16
CA ARG A 63 -7.89 -9.15 4.55
C ARG A 63 -8.04 -9.38 6.05
N TYR A 64 -7.12 -10.15 6.63
CA TYR A 64 -7.12 -10.50 8.04
C TYR A 64 -5.99 -9.83 8.82
N GLY A 65 -5.21 -8.98 8.17
CA GLY A 65 -4.15 -8.23 8.83
C GLY A 65 -2.94 -9.05 9.25
N LEU A 66 -2.64 -10.13 8.54
CA LEU A 66 -1.56 -11.03 8.93
C LEU A 66 -0.16 -10.57 8.52
N MET A 67 -0.06 -9.63 7.58
CA MET A 67 1.26 -9.10 7.20
C MET A 67 1.77 -8.16 8.28
N LYS A 68 2.95 -8.45 8.81
CA LYS A 68 3.60 -7.60 9.83
C LYS A 68 4.50 -6.59 9.15
N VAL A 69 4.34 -5.33 9.52
CA VAL A 69 5.22 -4.26 9.04
C VAL A 69 6.39 -4.19 10.03
N LEU A 70 7.57 -4.61 9.58
CA LEU A 70 8.72 -4.69 10.47
C LEU A 70 9.27 -3.29 10.80
N PRO A 71 10.00 -3.15 11.93
CA PRO A 71 10.48 -1.84 12.38
C PRO A 71 11.26 -1.04 11.34
N ASP A 72 12.09 -1.70 10.53
CA ASP A 72 12.87 -1.00 9.50
C ASP A 72 11.97 -0.44 8.40
N ALA A 73 10.89 -1.13 8.05
CA ALA A 73 9.93 -0.63 7.09
C ALA A 73 9.15 0.58 7.66
N VAL A 74 8.77 0.51 8.94
CA VAL A 74 8.10 1.63 9.61
C VAL A 74 9.01 2.85 9.60
N GLN A 75 10.28 2.68 9.93
CA GLN A 75 11.26 3.77 9.95
C GLN A 75 11.41 4.40 8.56
N LEU A 76 11.52 3.57 7.54
CA LEU A 76 11.66 4.05 6.17
C LEU A 76 10.43 4.85 5.74
N LEU A 77 9.24 4.34 6.02
CA LEU A 77 7.99 5.01 5.64
C LEU A 77 7.78 6.32 6.41
N LYS A 78 8.13 6.34 7.69
CA LYS A 78 8.06 7.57 8.50
C LYS A 78 9.03 8.64 8.00
N GLY A 79 10.17 8.23 7.46
CA GLY A 79 11.12 9.17 6.88
C GLY A 79 10.68 9.68 5.52
N ALA A 80 9.83 8.94 4.80
CA ALA A 80 9.40 9.28 3.46
C ALA A 80 8.12 10.11 3.42
N ALA A 81 7.27 10.03 4.45
CA ALA A 81 5.96 10.67 4.46
C ALA A 81 5.65 11.32 5.80
N SER A 82 4.83 12.37 5.77
CA SER A 82 4.40 13.07 6.99
C SER A 82 3.39 12.28 7.80
N GLU A 83 2.59 11.45 7.11
CA GLU A 83 1.56 10.61 7.74
C GLU A 83 1.76 9.17 7.32
N LEU A 84 1.68 8.24 8.28
CA LEU A 84 1.75 6.81 8.03
C LEU A 84 0.51 6.15 8.61
N MET A 85 -0.18 5.36 7.77
CA MET A 85 -1.34 4.59 8.18
C MET A 85 -1.09 3.13 7.88
N ILE A 86 -1.22 2.28 8.90
CA ILE A 86 -1.08 0.82 8.76
C ILE A 86 -2.41 0.21 9.18
N GLU A 87 -3.12 -0.37 8.23
CA GLU A 87 -4.48 -0.86 8.44
C GLU A 87 -4.66 -2.20 7.73
N ARG A 88 -5.74 -2.91 8.02
CA ARG A 88 -6.17 -4.00 7.15
C ARG A 88 -6.49 -3.43 5.78
N THR A 89 -6.35 -4.25 4.75
CA THR A 89 -6.43 -3.74 3.37
C THR A 89 -7.77 -3.09 3.05
N ALA A 90 -8.88 -3.58 3.59
CA ALA A 90 -10.18 -2.93 3.36
C ALA A 90 -10.18 -1.48 3.86
N GLU A 91 -9.67 -1.24 5.07
CA GLU A 91 -9.56 0.11 5.64
C GLU A 91 -8.52 0.93 4.91
N ALA A 92 -7.41 0.29 4.52
CA ALA A 92 -6.35 0.96 3.77
C ALA A 92 -6.87 1.51 2.44
N CYS A 93 -7.74 0.76 1.77
CA CYS A 93 -8.35 1.21 0.52
C CYS A 93 -9.22 2.44 0.74
N ARG A 94 -10.01 2.46 1.80
CA ARG A 94 -10.83 3.63 2.14
C ARG A 94 -9.98 4.83 2.48
N ALA A 95 -8.92 4.62 3.26
CA ALA A 95 -7.98 5.69 3.62
C ALA A 95 -7.31 6.25 2.37
N TYR A 96 -6.91 5.38 1.45
CA TYR A 96 -6.30 5.81 0.20
C TYR A 96 -7.24 6.71 -0.59
N ASN A 97 -8.48 6.30 -0.77
CA ASN A 97 -9.45 7.08 -1.52
C ASN A 97 -9.68 8.46 -0.88
N ASP A 98 -9.71 8.52 0.44
CA ASP A 98 -9.88 9.76 1.15
C ASP A 98 -8.65 10.67 1.02
N ARG A 99 -7.48 10.16 1.33
CA ARG A 99 -6.24 10.95 1.37
C ARG A 99 -5.77 11.38 -0.02
N SER A 100 -5.90 10.51 -1.01
CA SER A 100 -5.35 10.76 -2.35
C SER A 100 -6.06 11.88 -3.09
N LYS A 101 -7.24 12.29 -2.65
CA LYS A 101 -7.96 13.41 -3.24
C LYS A 101 -7.22 14.73 -3.06
N ALA A 102 -6.46 14.88 -1.99
CA ALA A 102 -5.82 16.13 -1.62
C ALA A 102 -4.31 16.04 -1.41
N LYS A 103 -3.75 14.84 -1.31
CA LYS A 103 -2.34 14.64 -0.94
C LYS A 103 -1.67 13.63 -1.85
N ARG A 104 -0.34 13.80 -2.01
CA ARG A 104 0.47 12.81 -2.71
C ARG A 104 0.57 11.56 -1.84
N THR A 105 -0.09 10.50 -2.26
CA THR A 105 -0.30 9.31 -1.45
C THR A 105 0.37 8.09 -2.08
N PHE A 106 1.06 7.33 -1.23
CA PHE A 106 1.65 6.04 -1.56
C PHE A 106 0.87 4.96 -0.81
N ALA A 107 0.61 3.84 -1.47
CA ALA A 107 -0.03 2.70 -0.82
C ALA A 107 0.66 1.41 -1.20
N ALA A 108 0.90 0.57 -0.20
CA ALA A 108 1.41 -0.79 -0.38
C ALA A 108 0.31 -1.74 0.08
N LEU A 109 -0.26 -2.51 -0.84
CA LEU A 109 -1.47 -3.28 -0.59
C LEU A 109 -1.25 -4.77 -0.75
N HIS A 110 -1.38 -5.49 0.36
CA HIS A 110 -1.40 -6.95 0.40
C HIS A 110 -2.85 -7.40 0.25
N LEU A 111 -3.16 -8.21 -0.77
CA LEU A 111 -4.54 -8.51 -1.16
C LEU A 111 -5.11 -9.75 -0.49
N THR A 112 -4.28 -10.65 0.00
CA THR A 112 -4.74 -11.91 0.60
C THR A 112 -4.70 -11.82 2.14
N CYS A 113 -4.19 -12.80 2.83
CA CYS A 113 -4.23 -12.79 4.30
C CYS A 113 -3.39 -11.73 4.94
#